data_cf11fe72deee51b1d4c7dad86285a1d3
#
_entry.id   cf11fe72deee51b1d4c7dad86285a1d3
#
_cell.length_a   1.000
_cell.length_b   1.000
_cell.length_c   1.000
_cell.angle_alpha   90.00
_cell.angle_beta   90.00
_cell.angle_gamma   90.00
#
_symmetry.space_group_name_H-M   'P 1'
#
loop_
_entity.id
_entity.type
_entity.pdbx_description
1 polymer ?
#
loop_
_entity_poly.entity_id
_entity_poly.type
_entity_poly.pdbx_seq_one_letter_code
_entity_poly.pdbx_strand_id
1 'polypeptide(L)'
;MCQLLGLNCATPTDASFSFTGFCDRGGKTDHHADGWGIAFFEGKGLRLFIDHQSACESPMAAFLQGYPLKSRNIIAHVRKATIGEVALENAHPFVRQLWGRQWVFAHNGDLKDYEPNLHSHFRPVGSTDSERAFCWLMQELAKSHADLPSVEELTLTLRELIPQVRRFGTFNCL
;
A
#
# COMPACT_ATOMS: atom_id res chain seq x y z
N MET A 1 13.07 -7.62 -3.72
CA MET A 1 11.83 -7.48 -2.90
C MET A 1 11.72 -6.02 -2.47
N CYS A 2 10.51 -5.49 -2.41
CA CYS A 2 10.23 -4.13 -1.95
C CYS A 2 10.48 -3.96 -0.44
N GLN A 3 10.31 -2.74 0.08
CA GLN A 3 10.34 -2.47 1.52
C GLN A 3 8.97 -1.95 1.96
N LEU A 4 8.49 -2.42 3.11
CA LEU A 4 7.26 -1.99 3.75
C LEU A 4 7.57 -1.34 5.11
N LEU A 5 6.89 -0.25 5.41
CA LEU A 5 6.87 0.37 6.73
C LEU A 5 5.42 0.57 7.14
N GLY A 6 5.02 0.01 8.26
CA GLY A 6 3.70 0.21 8.88
C GLY A 6 3.85 0.73 10.30
N LEU A 7 3.10 1.77 10.64
CA LEU A 7 2.99 2.28 12.00
C LEU A 7 1.51 2.29 12.42
N ASN A 8 1.25 1.73 13.59
CA ASN A 8 -0.05 1.82 14.25
C ASN A 8 0.20 2.21 15.72
N CYS A 9 -0.15 3.42 16.10
CA CYS A 9 0.19 4.03 17.37
C CYS A 9 -1.05 4.41 18.18
N ALA A 10 -0.99 4.29 19.49
CA ALA A 10 -2.07 4.69 20.39
C ALA A 10 -2.34 6.22 20.34
N THR A 11 -1.31 7.02 20.08
CA THR A 11 -1.38 8.47 19.91
C THR A 11 -0.74 8.89 18.59
N PRO A 12 -1.10 10.05 18.02
CA PRO A 12 -0.41 10.56 16.83
C PRO A 12 1.08 10.70 17.08
N THR A 13 1.89 9.93 16.39
CA THR A 13 3.34 9.86 16.54
C THR A 13 4.01 10.44 15.29
N ASP A 14 5.10 11.17 15.49
CA ASP A 14 5.89 11.70 14.38
C ASP A 14 6.73 10.57 13.77
N ALA A 15 6.57 10.38 12.46
CA ALA A 15 7.25 9.35 11.70
C ALA A 15 8.41 9.87 10.84
N SER A 16 8.75 11.17 10.94
CA SER A 16 9.76 11.80 10.07
C SER A 16 11.10 11.09 10.13
N PHE A 17 11.55 10.71 11.33
CA PHE A 17 12.79 9.95 11.51
C PHE A 17 12.75 8.58 10.84
N SER A 18 11.67 7.83 11.06
CA SER A 18 11.49 6.50 10.45
C SER A 18 11.39 6.60 8.93
N PHE A 19 10.70 7.61 8.43
CA PHE A 19 10.56 7.87 7.00
C PHE A 19 11.89 8.24 6.35
N THR A 20 12.72 9.08 7.00
CA THR A 20 14.05 9.43 6.49
C THR A 20 14.92 8.19 6.31
N GLY A 21 15.04 7.35 7.35
CA GLY A 21 15.79 6.08 7.24
C GLY A 21 15.19 5.10 6.24
N PHE A 22 13.89 5.16 6.00
CA PHE A 22 13.20 4.37 5.00
C PHE A 22 13.50 4.84 3.58
N CYS A 23 13.54 6.16 3.35
CA CYS A 23 13.93 6.75 2.06
C CYS A 23 15.35 6.39 1.66
N ASP A 24 16.29 6.33 2.62
CA ASP A 24 17.68 5.92 2.34
C ASP A 24 17.77 4.52 1.71
N ARG A 25 16.82 3.62 2.00
CA ARG A 25 16.72 2.31 1.35
C ARG A 25 16.24 2.38 -0.09
N GLY A 26 15.63 3.50 -0.47
CA GLY A 26 15.13 3.77 -1.81
C GLY A 26 16.19 4.33 -2.75
N GLY A 27 17.31 3.61 -2.94
CA GLY A 27 18.35 3.95 -3.92
C GLY A 27 19.72 4.31 -3.35
N LYS A 28 19.85 4.57 -2.02
CA LYS A 28 21.12 4.95 -1.38
C LYS A 28 21.80 3.75 -0.73
N THR A 29 21.10 2.98 0.08
CA THR A 29 21.62 1.80 0.80
C THR A 29 21.21 0.49 0.17
N ASP A 30 20.19 0.50 -0.70
CA ASP A 30 19.67 -0.67 -1.41
C ASP A 30 19.25 -0.29 -2.84
N HIS A 31 19.07 -1.29 -3.72
CA HIS A 31 18.72 -1.12 -5.13
C HIS A 31 17.18 -1.01 -5.37
N HIS A 32 16.46 -0.31 -4.49
CA HIS A 32 15.01 -0.11 -4.59
C HIS A 32 14.71 1.29 -5.17
N ALA A 33 14.89 1.46 -6.48
CA ALA A 33 14.84 2.77 -7.13
C ALA A 33 13.62 2.99 -8.03
N ASP A 34 12.59 2.09 -7.95
CA ASP A 34 11.50 2.03 -8.92
C ASP A 34 10.20 2.67 -8.40
N GLY A 35 10.34 3.63 -7.50
CA GLY A 35 9.24 4.39 -6.92
C GLY A 35 9.08 4.18 -5.42
N TRP A 36 8.30 5.07 -4.81
CA TRP A 36 7.99 5.04 -3.39
C TRP A 36 6.65 5.70 -3.12
N GLY A 37 6.14 5.53 -1.92
CA GLY A 37 5.02 6.32 -1.44
C GLY A 37 4.77 6.13 0.04
N ILE A 38 4.01 7.08 0.57
CA ILE A 38 3.56 7.10 1.96
C ILE A 38 2.11 7.56 2.03
N ALA A 39 1.33 6.87 2.82
CA ALA A 39 -0.04 7.24 3.17
C ALA A 39 -0.17 7.36 4.68
N PHE A 40 -0.84 8.39 5.16
CA PHE A 40 -1.14 8.56 6.57
C PHE A 40 -2.50 9.23 6.79
N PHE A 41 -3.17 8.83 7.86
CA PHE A 41 -4.50 9.30 8.19
C PHE A 41 -4.45 10.50 9.14
N GLU A 42 -5.26 11.51 8.81
CA GLU A 42 -5.51 12.68 9.63
C GLU A 42 -7.02 12.78 9.87
N GLY A 43 -7.47 12.28 11.02
CA GLY A 43 -8.89 12.04 11.26
C GLY A 43 -9.49 11.04 10.27
N LYS A 44 -10.50 11.46 9.49
CA LYS A 44 -11.09 10.67 8.40
C LYS A 44 -10.39 10.89 7.05
N GLY A 45 -9.53 11.91 6.97
CA GLY A 45 -8.80 12.25 5.76
C GLY A 45 -7.57 11.39 5.58
N LEU A 46 -7.19 11.19 4.33
CA LEU A 46 -5.98 10.51 3.92
C LEU A 46 -5.05 11.49 3.22
N ARG A 47 -3.79 11.55 3.63
CA ARG A 47 -2.71 12.15 2.86
C ARG A 47 -1.95 11.04 2.17
N LEU A 48 -1.81 11.18 0.85
CA LEU A 48 -1.08 10.25 0.01
C LEU A 48 -0.03 11.00 -0.80
N PHE A 49 1.21 10.56 -0.72
CA PHE A 49 2.32 11.03 -1.54
C PHE A 49 2.95 9.82 -2.21
N ILE A 50 3.02 9.84 -3.53
CA ILE A 50 3.61 8.76 -4.35
C ILE A 50 4.48 9.38 -5.44
N ASP A 51 5.57 8.71 -5.76
CA ASP A 51 6.48 9.08 -6.83
C ASP A 51 7.03 7.82 -7.50
N HIS A 52 7.25 7.88 -8.81
CA HIS A 52 7.89 6.82 -9.57
C HIS A 52 9.42 6.92 -9.59
N GLN A 53 9.95 8.05 -9.13
CA GLN A 53 11.39 8.24 -8.97
C GLN A 53 11.90 7.51 -7.72
N SER A 54 13.20 7.32 -7.66
CA SER A 54 13.88 6.81 -6.46
C SER A 54 13.62 7.73 -5.25
N ALA A 55 13.36 7.16 -4.08
CA ALA A 55 13.09 7.96 -2.88
C ALA A 55 14.25 8.88 -2.50
N CYS A 56 15.50 8.49 -2.77
CA CYS A 56 16.66 9.31 -2.46
C CYS A 56 16.89 10.48 -3.46
N GLU A 57 16.27 10.43 -4.63
CA GLU A 57 16.37 11.46 -5.68
C GLU A 57 15.10 12.29 -5.81
N SER A 58 13.99 11.87 -5.18
CA SER A 58 12.70 12.52 -5.28
C SER A 58 12.68 13.84 -4.50
N PRO A 59 12.41 15.00 -5.15
CA PRO A 59 12.22 16.27 -4.46
C PRO A 59 11.04 16.23 -3.47
N MET A 60 10.01 15.41 -3.76
CA MET A 60 8.87 15.21 -2.88
C MET A 60 9.28 14.45 -1.61
N ALA A 61 10.12 13.42 -1.72
CA ALA A 61 10.65 12.73 -0.55
C ALA A 61 11.51 13.65 0.32
N ALA A 62 12.36 14.47 -0.30
CA ALA A 62 13.16 15.47 0.40
C ALA A 62 12.29 16.50 1.14
N PHE A 63 11.22 16.98 0.52
CA PHE A 63 10.23 17.86 1.17
C PHE A 63 9.59 17.19 2.39
N LEU A 64 9.17 15.94 2.25
CA LEU A 64 8.50 15.20 3.32
C LEU A 64 9.40 14.86 4.52
N GLN A 65 10.72 14.77 4.33
CA GLN A 65 11.65 14.59 5.46
C GLN A 65 11.62 15.77 6.44
N GLY A 66 11.32 16.98 5.94
CA GLY A 66 11.13 18.18 6.78
C GLY A 66 9.67 18.44 7.18
N TYR A 67 8.72 17.65 6.70
CA TYR A 67 7.31 17.81 6.99
C TYR A 67 6.90 17.03 8.24
N PRO A 68 6.12 17.60 9.18
CA PRO A 68 5.69 16.88 10.38
C PRO A 68 4.70 15.75 10.03
N LEU A 69 5.20 14.53 9.92
CA LEU A 69 4.41 13.33 9.61
C LEU A 69 3.78 12.75 10.88
N LYS A 70 2.79 13.45 11.45
CA LYS A 70 2.12 13.00 12.69
C LYS A 70 0.82 12.28 12.37
N SER A 71 0.79 10.99 12.68
CA SER A 71 -0.42 10.17 12.51
C SER A 71 -0.42 8.98 13.49
N ARG A 72 -1.60 8.38 13.66
CA ARG A 72 -1.74 7.09 14.33
C ARG A 72 -1.45 5.92 13.40
N ASN A 73 -1.79 6.08 12.11
CA ASN A 73 -1.67 5.01 11.12
C ASN A 73 -0.92 5.53 9.90
N ILE A 74 0.20 4.91 9.60
CA ILE A 74 1.05 5.25 8.46
C ILE A 74 1.42 3.96 7.74
N ILE A 75 1.35 3.98 6.42
CA ILE A 75 1.87 2.93 5.54
C ILE A 75 2.81 3.60 4.55
N ALA A 76 4.04 3.10 4.45
CA ALA A 76 4.97 3.52 3.42
C ALA A 76 5.56 2.30 2.68
N HIS A 77 5.93 2.52 1.43
CA HIS A 77 6.46 1.52 0.54
C HIS A 77 7.59 2.09 -0.32
N VAL A 78 8.67 1.34 -0.44
CA VAL A 78 9.73 1.60 -1.43
C VAL A 78 9.76 0.42 -2.40
N ARG A 79 9.60 0.74 -3.68
CA ARG A 79 9.41 -0.24 -4.73
C ARG A 79 10.73 -0.73 -5.32
N LYS A 80 10.80 -2.03 -5.54
CA LYS A 80 11.68 -2.67 -6.51
C LYS A 80 10.80 -3.43 -7.49
N ALA A 81 10.76 -2.96 -8.73
CA ALA A 81 9.90 -3.53 -9.74
C ALA A 81 10.34 -4.97 -10.08
N THR A 82 9.43 -5.91 -9.94
CA THR A 82 9.53 -7.28 -10.44
C THR A 82 8.49 -7.51 -11.52
N ILE A 83 7.32 -6.90 -11.37
CA ILE A 83 6.21 -6.93 -12.30
C ILE A 83 5.69 -5.50 -12.50
N GLY A 84 5.33 -5.17 -13.75
CA GLY A 84 4.83 -3.86 -14.16
C GLY A 84 5.95 -2.83 -14.39
N GLU A 85 5.64 -1.85 -15.23
CA GLU A 85 6.55 -0.77 -15.58
C GLU A 85 6.85 0.16 -14.39
N VAL A 86 7.95 0.90 -14.45
CA VAL A 86 8.23 2.00 -13.52
C VAL A 86 7.36 3.17 -13.94
N ALA A 87 6.21 3.30 -13.31
CA ALA A 87 5.19 4.28 -13.59
C ALA A 87 4.44 4.65 -12.29
N LEU A 88 3.85 5.84 -12.26
CA LEU A 88 3.22 6.38 -11.06
C LEU A 88 2.04 5.52 -10.60
N GLU A 89 1.23 5.02 -11.55
CA GLU A 89 0.09 4.14 -11.28
C GLU A 89 0.47 2.78 -10.69
N ASN A 90 1.75 2.41 -10.79
CA ASN A 90 2.31 1.18 -10.23
C ASN A 90 3.01 1.40 -8.88
N ALA A 91 3.03 2.64 -8.38
CA ALA A 91 3.62 2.96 -7.09
C ALA A 91 2.64 2.71 -5.94
N HIS A 92 3.12 2.11 -4.87
CA HIS A 92 2.34 1.91 -3.63
C HIS A 92 2.48 3.11 -2.67
N PRO A 93 1.53 3.28 -1.71
CA PRO A 93 0.35 2.46 -1.46
C PRO A 93 -0.79 2.75 -2.43
N PHE A 94 -1.59 1.73 -2.75
CA PHE A 94 -2.85 1.90 -3.47
C PHE A 94 -3.97 2.33 -2.54
N VAL A 95 -4.95 3.06 -3.09
CA VAL A 95 -6.10 3.54 -2.33
C VAL A 95 -7.40 3.19 -3.05
N ARG A 96 -8.38 2.70 -2.31
CA ARG A 96 -9.76 2.50 -2.79
C ARG A 96 -10.74 2.97 -1.71
N GLN A 97 -11.98 3.23 -2.12
CA GLN A 97 -13.07 3.60 -1.21
C GLN A 97 -14.07 2.47 -1.09
N LEU A 98 -14.48 2.17 0.14
CA LEU A 98 -15.56 1.24 0.43
C LEU A 98 -16.21 1.62 1.76
N TRP A 99 -17.54 1.58 1.85
CA TRP A 99 -18.35 1.93 3.02
C TRP A 99 -18.05 3.33 3.60
N GLY A 100 -17.79 4.31 2.70
CA GLY A 100 -17.43 5.66 3.10
C GLY A 100 -16.08 5.79 3.80
N ARG A 101 -15.19 4.83 3.63
CA ARG A 101 -13.82 4.80 4.19
C ARG A 101 -12.78 4.72 3.09
N GLN A 102 -11.61 5.28 3.37
CA GLN A 102 -10.41 5.10 2.56
C GLN A 102 -9.71 3.81 3.02
N TRP A 103 -9.44 2.94 2.07
CA TRP A 103 -8.67 1.71 2.27
C TRP A 103 -7.32 1.89 1.59
N VAL A 104 -6.27 1.63 2.34
CA VAL A 104 -4.89 1.79 1.89
C VAL A 104 -4.22 0.43 1.88
N PHE A 105 -3.47 0.14 0.82
CA PHE A 105 -2.85 -1.16 0.64
C PHE A 105 -1.44 -1.03 0.10
N ALA A 106 -0.50 -1.73 0.71
CA ALA A 106 0.84 -1.93 0.19
C ALA A 106 1.23 -3.40 0.28
N HIS A 107 1.93 -3.89 -0.73
CA HIS A 107 2.32 -5.30 -0.86
C HIS A 107 3.81 -5.41 -1.17
N ASN A 108 4.45 -6.36 -0.50
CA ASN A 108 5.80 -6.81 -0.78
C ASN A 108 5.77 -8.31 -1.07
N GLY A 109 5.84 -8.67 -2.32
CA GLY A 109 5.78 -10.03 -2.81
C GLY A 109 5.75 -10.10 -4.32
N ASP A 110 5.39 -11.26 -4.83
CA ASP A 110 5.27 -11.58 -6.25
C ASP A 110 4.19 -12.66 -6.40
N LEU A 111 3.16 -12.38 -7.18
CA LEU A 111 2.02 -13.26 -7.43
C LEU A 111 2.05 -13.71 -8.89
N LYS A 112 2.47 -14.93 -9.14
CA LYS A 112 2.62 -15.49 -10.49
C LYS A 112 1.27 -15.91 -11.04
N ASP A 113 1.01 -15.50 -12.28
CA ASP A 113 -0.21 -15.85 -13.02
C ASP A 113 -1.52 -15.52 -12.26
N TYR A 114 -1.46 -14.45 -11.46
CA TYR A 114 -2.60 -13.99 -10.68
C TYR A 114 -3.51 -13.09 -11.52
N GLU A 115 -4.51 -13.69 -12.12
CA GLU A 115 -5.52 -13.02 -12.97
C GLU A 115 -6.93 -13.22 -12.38
N PRO A 116 -7.28 -12.50 -11.29
CA PRO A 116 -8.59 -12.64 -10.67
C PRO A 116 -9.70 -12.07 -11.56
N ASN A 117 -10.90 -12.67 -11.45
CA ASN A 117 -12.06 -12.10 -12.10
C ASN A 117 -12.55 -10.86 -11.36
N LEU A 118 -12.34 -9.69 -11.95
CA LEU A 118 -12.68 -8.39 -11.37
C LEU A 118 -13.92 -7.79 -12.03
N HIS A 119 -14.82 -7.26 -11.19
CA HIS A 119 -16.01 -6.54 -11.62
C HIS A 119 -15.75 -5.04 -11.79
N SER A 120 -16.70 -4.33 -12.38
CA SER A 120 -16.58 -2.94 -12.83
C SER A 120 -16.18 -1.92 -11.76
N HIS A 121 -16.49 -2.16 -10.47
CA HIS A 121 -16.25 -1.20 -9.39
C HIS A 121 -14.79 -1.18 -8.89
N PHE A 122 -14.11 -2.33 -8.95
CA PHE A 122 -12.73 -2.45 -8.48
C PHE A 122 -11.87 -2.98 -9.62
N ARG A 123 -11.25 -2.06 -10.36
CA ARG A 123 -10.30 -2.39 -11.43
C ARG A 123 -8.95 -1.74 -11.18
N PRO A 124 -7.85 -2.40 -11.54
CA PRO A 124 -6.54 -1.78 -11.50
C PRO A 124 -6.44 -0.66 -12.54
N VAL A 125 -5.69 0.37 -12.21
CA VAL A 125 -5.28 1.44 -13.13
C VAL A 125 -3.94 1.08 -13.75
N GLY A 126 -3.04 0.53 -12.93
CA GLY A 126 -1.74 0.05 -13.35
C GLY A 126 -1.75 -1.41 -13.81
N SER A 127 -0.56 -1.98 -13.89
CA SER A 127 -0.32 -3.33 -14.43
C SER A 127 0.17 -4.34 -13.40
N THR A 128 0.26 -3.94 -12.10
CA THR A 128 0.84 -4.80 -11.07
C THR A 128 -0.13 -5.88 -10.57
N ASP A 129 0.42 -7.04 -10.23
CA ASP A 129 -0.24 -8.11 -9.48
C ASP A 129 -0.78 -7.63 -8.13
N SER A 130 -0.04 -6.75 -7.48
CA SER A 130 -0.37 -6.15 -6.19
C SER A 130 -1.68 -5.35 -6.25
N GLU A 131 -1.86 -4.51 -7.26
CA GLU A 131 -3.09 -3.73 -7.43
C GLU A 131 -4.27 -4.62 -7.78
N ARG A 132 -4.05 -5.66 -8.61
CA ARG A 132 -5.07 -6.68 -8.89
C ARG A 132 -5.52 -7.40 -7.62
N ALA A 133 -4.57 -7.75 -6.75
CA ALA A 133 -4.88 -8.39 -5.47
C ALA A 133 -5.69 -7.46 -4.55
N PHE A 134 -5.32 -6.20 -4.47
CA PHE A 134 -6.08 -5.22 -3.72
C PHE A 134 -7.50 -5.03 -4.26
N CYS A 135 -7.65 -4.87 -5.58
CA CYS A 135 -8.97 -4.76 -6.21
C CYS A 135 -9.84 -5.99 -5.92
N TRP A 136 -9.26 -7.19 -5.98
CA TRP A 136 -9.97 -8.43 -5.68
C TRP A 136 -10.39 -8.50 -4.20
N LEU A 137 -9.50 -8.16 -3.27
CA LEU A 137 -9.84 -8.11 -1.85
C LEU A 137 -10.98 -7.14 -1.57
N MET A 138 -10.94 -5.95 -2.15
CA MET A 138 -12.01 -4.95 -2.01
C MET A 138 -13.33 -5.44 -2.56
N GLN A 139 -13.30 -6.14 -3.69
CA GLN A 139 -14.48 -6.75 -4.30
C GLN A 139 -15.09 -7.84 -3.41
N GLU A 140 -14.28 -8.75 -2.89
CA GLU A 140 -14.78 -9.83 -2.03
C GLU A 140 -15.28 -9.30 -0.69
N LEU A 141 -14.63 -8.30 -0.12
CA LEU A 141 -15.14 -7.60 1.07
C LEU A 141 -16.51 -6.95 0.82
N ALA A 142 -16.68 -6.27 -0.31
CA ALA A 142 -17.95 -5.66 -0.68
C ALA A 142 -19.07 -6.68 -0.94
N LYS A 143 -18.73 -7.90 -1.38
CA LYS A 143 -19.69 -9.00 -1.52
C LYS A 143 -20.06 -9.63 -0.17
N SER A 144 -19.10 -9.71 0.73
CA SER A 144 -19.29 -10.36 2.04
C SER A 144 -20.08 -9.48 3.03
N HIS A 145 -19.99 -8.16 2.90
CA HIS A 145 -20.57 -7.21 3.85
C HIS A 145 -21.24 -6.05 3.13
N ALA A 146 -22.54 -5.82 3.40
CA ALA A 146 -23.29 -4.69 2.86
C ALA A 146 -22.79 -3.33 3.40
N ASP A 147 -22.39 -3.30 4.68
CA ASP A 147 -21.90 -2.14 5.41
C ASP A 147 -20.53 -2.44 6.05
N LEU A 148 -19.92 -1.41 6.65
CA LEU A 148 -18.65 -1.55 7.36
C LEU A 148 -18.75 -2.59 8.48
N PRO A 149 -18.06 -3.74 8.38
CA PRO A 149 -18.09 -4.78 9.40
C PRO A 149 -17.31 -4.36 10.65
N SER A 150 -17.53 -5.07 11.75
CA SER A 150 -16.66 -5.01 12.93
C SER A 150 -15.25 -5.49 12.61
N VAL A 151 -14.27 -5.17 13.47
CA VAL A 151 -12.88 -5.62 13.29
C VAL A 151 -12.79 -7.15 13.33
N GLU A 152 -13.61 -7.80 14.18
CA GLU A 152 -13.69 -9.25 14.28
C GLU A 152 -14.19 -9.89 12.99
N GLU A 153 -15.30 -9.39 12.44
CA GLU A 153 -15.88 -9.88 11.18
C GLU A 153 -14.93 -9.67 10.02
N LEU A 154 -14.31 -8.46 9.93
CA LEU A 154 -13.30 -8.17 8.92
C LEU A 154 -12.11 -9.13 9.01
N THR A 155 -11.64 -9.41 10.23
CA THR A 155 -10.53 -10.33 10.47
C THR A 155 -10.88 -11.75 10.02
N LEU A 156 -12.10 -12.22 10.31
CA LEU A 156 -12.56 -13.53 9.88
C LEU A 156 -12.63 -13.63 8.36
N THR A 157 -13.22 -12.63 7.70
CA THR A 157 -13.29 -12.58 6.23
C THR A 157 -11.90 -12.55 5.60
N LEU A 158 -10.98 -11.73 6.10
CA LEU A 158 -9.61 -11.67 5.58
C LEU A 158 -8.85 -12.99 5.79
N ARG A 159 -9.09 -13.70 6.89
CA ARG A 159 -8.51 -15.05 7.12
C ARG A 159 -8.95 -16.07 6.06
N GLU A 160 -10.12 -15.90 5.46
CA GLU A 160 -10.60 -16.76 4.37
C GLU A 160 -10.07 -16.30 3.00
N LEU A 161 -9.93 -14.99 2.78
CA LEU A 161 -9.52 -14.43 1.50
C LEU A 161 -8.01 -14.50 1.27
N ILE A 162 -7.19 -14.13 2.26
CA ILE A 162 -5.73 -14.06 2.11
C ILE A 162 -5.10 -15.38 1.64
N PRO A 163 -5.50 -16.58 2.16
CA PRO A 163 -4.97 -17.84 1.67
C PRO A 163 -5.22 -18.07 0.18
N GLN A 164 -6.29 -17.52 -0.38
CA GLN A 164 -6.61 -17.68 -1.80
C GLN A 164 -5.61 -16.90 -2.68
N VAL A 165 -5.19 -15.71 -2.26
CA VAL A 165 -4.14 -14.92 -2.93
C VAL A 165 -2.76 -15.58 -2.75
N ARG A 166 -2.44 -16.06 -1.55
CA ARG A 166 -1.16 -16.68 -1.23
C ARG A 166 -0.82 -17.94 -2.02
N ARG A 167 -1.80 -18.57 -2.65
CA ARG A 167 -1.56 -19.72 -3.56
C ARG A 167 -0.72 -19.34 -4.78
N PHE A 168 -0.71 -18.07 -5.14
CA PHE A 168 -0.03 -17.54 -6.32
C PHE A 168 1.39 -17.04 -6.02
N GLY A 169 1.78 -16.93 -4.75
CA GLY A 169 3.13 -16.50 -4.40
C GLY A 169 3.27 -15.88 -3.02
N THR A 170 4.32 -15.08 -2.87
CA THR A 170 4.59 -14.36 -1.62
C THR A 170 3.65 -13.18 -1.47
N PHE A 171 2.94 -13.10 -0.34
CA PHE A 171 1.95 -12.06 -0.08
C PHE A 171 2.13 -11.49 1.34
N ASN A 172 3.02 -10.49 1.46
CA ASN A 172 3.19 -9.70 2.68
C ASN A 172 2.55 -8.34 2.43
N CYS A 173 1.49 -8.01 3.14
CA CYS A 173 0.74 -6.78 2.93
C CYS A 173 0.42 -6.02 4.22
N LEU A 174 0.19 -4.75 4.05
CA LEU A 174 -0.33 -3.83 5.05
C LEU A 174 -1.60 -3.19 4.50
#